data_7a57393a8d9550f63e2a04fa12e93142
#
_entry.id   7a57393a8d9550f63e2a04fa12e93142
#
_cell.length_a   1.000
_cell.length_b   1.000
_cell.length_c   1.000
_cell.angle_alpha   90.00
_cell.angle_beta   90.00
_cell.angle_gamma   90.00
#
_symmetry.space_group_name_H-M   'P 1'
#
loop_
_entity.id
_entity.type
_entity.pdbx_description
1 polymer ?
#
loop_
_entity_poly.entity_id
_entity_poly.type
_entity_poly.pdbx_seq_one_letter_code
_entity_poly.pdbx_strand_id
1 'polypeptide(L)'
;EVNLTAFETFFEEKRPFFIEGRNIFDFQVTESAWGGSYSQDNLFYSRRIGRRPQYDPETGDNEYSQIPDNSSILGAMKITGKTKSGLSIGVMESVTAREEARIDLAGERRREAVEPLSNYFAGRLQQDFDQGNTVLGGMITAVNRDVSNENLYFLPRAAYSGGLDLVHNWKERKYYISANTIFSQVSGEREAIQALQTAPARYFQRPGADHLTLDSSRTSLSGYGGTLTLGRRGNFKYQSGVTWRSPGIELNDIGFLRKADEINHWTWVGFRVSKPVGIFHSLAFNANEQFV
;
A
#
# COMPACT_ATOMS: atom_id res chain seq x y z
N GLU A 1 15.20 8.41 -8.24
CA GLU A 1 13.92 8.12 -8.93
C GLU A 1 13.19 9.44 -9.14
N VAL A 2 12.75 9.72 -10.35
CA VAL A 2 12.03 10.97 -10.67
C VAL A 2 10.57 10.62 -10.87
N ASN A 3 9.70 11.12 -9.99
CA ASN A 3 8.26 11.06 -10.19
C ASN A 3 7.84 12.20 -11.15
N LEU A 4 7.39 11.85 -12.34
CA LEU A 4 6.89 12.81 -13.34
C LEU A 4 5.42 13.21 -13.09
N THR A 5 4.79 12.65 -12.07
CA THR A 5 3.40 12.92 -11.69
C THR A 5 3.30 13.23 -10.19
N ALA A 6 2.17 13.79 -9.76
CA ALA A 6 1.87 14.01 -8.35
C ALA A 6 1.70 12.69 -7.54
N PHE A 7 1.71 11.54 -8.20
CA PHE A 7 1.56 10.23 -7.57
C PHE A 7 2.87 9.47 -7.56
N GLU A 8 3.13 8.78 -6.45
CA GLU A 8 4.31 7.94 -6.31
C GLU A 8 4.28 6.77 -7.31
N THR A 9 5.43 6.49 -7.91
CA THR A 9 5.61 5.33 -8.79
C THR A 9 5.91 4.09 -7.97
N PHE A 10 5.19 3.00 -8.24
CA PHE A 10 5.45 1.70 -7.63
C PHE A 10 6.63 1.02 -8.31
N PHE A 11 7.57 0.53 -7.50
CA PHE A 11 8.72 -0.25 -7.96
C PHE A 11 8.74 -1.64 -7.33
N GLU A 12 9.08 -2.64 -8.11
CA GLU A 12 9.23 -3.99 -7.58
C GLU A 12 10.40 -4.09 -6.60
N GLU A 13 10.25 -4.93 -5.58
CA GLU A 13 11.31 -5.24 -4.62
C GLU A 13 12.42 -6.06 -5.30
N LYS A 14 13.69 -5.69 -5.04
CA LYS A 14 14.87 -6.36 -5.60
C LYS A 14 15.80 -6.94 -4.52
N ARG A 15 15.62 -6.58 -3.25
CA ARG A 15 16.47 -7.05 -2.15
C ARG A 15 16.06 -8.48 -1.77
N PRO A 16 17.00 -9.47 -1.78
CA PRO A 16 16.68 -10.89 -1.58
C PRO A 16 15.92 -11.15 -0.27
N PHE A 17 16.31 -10.50 0.83
CA PHE A 17 15.65 -10.65 2.12
C PHE A 17 14.14 -10.35 2.05
N PHE A 18 13.71 -9.34 1.33
CA PHE A 18 12.30 -8.95 1.24
C PHE A 18 11.53 -9.72 0.15
N ILE A 19 12.24 -10.30 -0.83
CA ILE A 19 11.62 -11.13 -1.88
C ILE A 19 11.22 -12.51 -1.34
N GLU A 20 12.07 -13.13 -0.52
CA GLU A 20 11.78 -14.44 0.05
C GLU A 20 10.50 -14.41 0.89
N GLY A 21 9.57 -15.33 0.63
CA GLY A 21 8.27 -15.39 1.32
C GLY A 21 7.34 -14.19 1.09
N ARG A 22 7.62 -13.33 0.11
CA ARG A 22 6.83 -12.13 -0.23
C ARG A 22 5.34 -12.44 -0.41
N ASN A 23 5.01 -13.57 -1.01
CA ASN A 23 3.63 -14.00 -1.25
C ASN A 23 2.79 -14.15 0.02
N ILE A 24 3.43 -14.38 1.18
CA ILE A 24 2.72 -14.44 2.47
C ILE A 24 2.28 -13.04 2.92
N PHE A 25 3.10 -12.01 2.66
CA PHE A 25 2.82 -10.62 3.04
C PHE A 25 2.01 -9.86 1.98
N ASP A 26 1.63 -10.50 0.89
CA ASP A 26 0.81 -9.86 -0.14
C ASP A 26 -0.63 -9.72 0.38
N PHE A 27 -1.08 -8.47 0.50
CA PHE A 27 -2.44 -8.11 0.85
C PHE A 27 -2.91 -7.01 -0.11
N GLN A 28 -3.28 -7.43 -1.30
CA GLN A 28 -3.76 -6.52 -2.33
C GLN A 28 -5.14 -5.97 -1.97
N VAL A 29 -5.27 -4.65 -1.94
CA VAL A 29 -6.52 -3.96 -1.57
C VAL A 29 -7.52 -3.99 -2.71
N THR A 30 -7.07 -3.82 -3.95
CA THR A 30 -7.94 -3.77 -5.14
C THR A 30 -7.54 -4.85 -6.12
N GLU A 31 -8.47 -5.72 -6.47
CA GLU A 31 -8.28 -6.71 -7.53
C GLU A 31 -8.46 -6.06 -8.92
N SER A 32 -7.73 -6.56 -9.91
CA SER A 32 -7.86 -6.11 -11.29
C SER A 32 -8.92 -6.91 -12.05
N ALA A 33 -9.84 -6.22 -12.68
CA ALA A 33 -10.78 -6.80 -13.62
C ALA A 33 -10.11 -7.43 -14.86
N TRP A 34 -8.89 -7.00 -15.18
CA TRP A 34 -8.19 -7.32 -16.43
C TRP A 34 -7.14 -8.42 -16.29
N GLY A 35 -7.03 -9.06 -15.13
CA GLY A 35 -6.04 -10.10 -14.87
C GLY A 35 -4.62 -9.58 -14.65
N GLY A 36 -4.44 -8.27 -14.45
CA GLY A 36 -3.21 -7.61 -14.00
C GLY A 36 -3.46 -6.84 -12.71
N SER A 37 -2.47 -6.23 -12.11
CA SER A 37 -2.68 -5.29 -11.00
C SER A 37 -3.21 -3.96 -11.54
N TYR A 38 -4.51 -3.75 -11.47
CA TYR A 38 -5.15 -2.47 -11.79
C TYR A 38 -4.73 -1.38 -10.80
N SER A 39 -4.63 -1.77 -9.54
CA SER A 39 -4.09 -0.96 -8.47
C SER A 39 -3.01 -1.76 -7.74
N GLN A 40 -1.92 -1.09 -7.41
CA GLN A 40 -0.83 -1.67 -6.63
C GLN A 40 -1.02 -1.40 -5.13
N ASP A 41 -2.23 -0.95 -4.74
CA ASP A 41 -2.55 -0.68 -3.35
C ASP A 41 -2.42 -1.95 -2.52
N ASN A 42 -1.60 -1.87 -1.49
CA ASN A 42 -1.24 -3.00 -0.65
C ASN A 42 -0.97 -2.53 0.78
N LEU A 43 -1.33 -3.34 1.77
CA LEU A 43 -1.03 -3.05 3.18
C LEU A 43 0.47 -3.09 3.50
N PHE A 44 1.25 -3.83 2.72
CA PHE A 44 2.68 -3.95 2.92
C PHE A 44 3.46 -3.75 1.61
N TYR A 45 4.38 -2.81 1.64
CA TYR A 45 5.30 -2.49 0.56
C TYR A 45 6.71 -2.35 1.12
N SER A 46 7.52 -3.39 0.99
CA SER A 46 8.83 -3.51 1.64
C SER A 46 9.82 -2.40 1.29
N ARG A 47 9.66 -1.74 0.14
CA ARG A 47 10.53 -0.63 -0.27
C ARG A 47 10.37 0.63 0.57
N ARG A 48 9.35 0.69 1.46
CA ARG A 48 9.26 1.72 2.49
C ARG A 48 10.40 1.62 3.50
N ILE A 49 10.89 0.40 3.75
CA ILE A 49 11.95 0.13 4.72
C ILE A 49 13.30 0.43 4.08
N GLY A 50 14.06 1.37 4.64
CA GLY A 50 15.35 1.78 4.11
C GLY A 50 15.26 2.62 2.83
N ARG A 51 14.16 3.34 2.61
CA ARG A 51 14.03 4.32 1.51
C ARG A 51 14.98 5.50 1.68
N ARG A 52 15.10 6.34 0.68
CA ARG A 52 15.78 7.62 0.78
C ARG A 52 15.13 8.46 1.90
N PRO A 53 15.94 9.19 2.69
CA PRO A 53 15.43 10.15 3.66
C PRO A 53 14.40 11.12 3.06
N GLN A 54 13.39 11.47 3.87
CA GLN A 54 12.21 12.19 3.39
C GLN A 54 12.31 13.71 3.54
N TYR A 55 13.26 14.19 4.34
CA TYR A 55 13.52 15.61 4.49
C TYR A 55 14.73 16.02 3.66
N ASP A 56 14.56 17.08 2.87
CA ASP A 56 15.64 17.79 2.17
C ASP A 56 15.92 19.09 2.92
N PRO A 57 17.11 19.26 3.55
CA PRO A 57 17.44 20.48 4.27
C PRO A 57 17.45 21.71 3.37
N GLU A 58 16.94 22.81 3.88
CA GLU A 58 17.08 24.10 3.21
C GLU A 58 18.55 24.52 3.25
N THR A 59 19.11 24.83 2.10
CA THR A 59 20.48 25.33 1.93
C THR A 59 20.45 26.79 1.48
N GLY A 60 21.29 27.61 2.13
CA GLY A 60 21.52 29.00 1.72
C GLY A 60 22.48 29.11 0.53
N ASP A 61 22.79 30.34 0.15
CA ASP A 61 23.75 30.63 -0.90
C ASP A 61 25.13 30.07 -0.53
N ASN A 62 25.73 29.29 -1.45
CA ASN A 62 27.02 28.60 -1.27
C ASN A 62 27.08 27.53 -0.19
N GLU A 63 25.95 27.05 0.34
CA GLU A 63 25.87 25.82 1.13
C GLU A 63 25.76 24.57 0.25
N TYR A 64 26.45 23.53 0.62
CA TYR A 64 26.39 22.23 -0.03
C TYR A 64 25.87 21.19 0.95
N SER A 65 24.79 20.48 0.59
CA SER A 65 24.25 19.38 1.39
C SER A 65 24.59 18.02 0.81
N GLN A 66 24.99 17.10 1.69
CA GLN A 66 25.14 15.68 1.37
C GLN A 66 24.12 14.89 2.18
N ILE A 67 23.11 14.36 1.51
CA ILE A 67 22.05 13.54 2.09
C ILE A 67 22.36 12.08 1.76
N PRO A 68 22.20 11.13 2.70
CA PRO A 68 22.31 9.71 2.41
C PRO A 68 21.31 9.26 1.33
N ASP A 69 21.73 8.37 0.41
CA ASP A 69 20.86 7.85 -0.65
C ASP A 69 19.75 6.94 -0.12
N ASN A 70 19.98 6.31 1.03
CA ASN A 70 19.04 5.38 1.67
C ASN A 70 19.19 5.43 3.19
N SER A 71 18.12 5.13 3.92
CA SER A 71 18.17 4.95 5.36
C SER A 71 18.77 3.59 5.70
N SER A 72 19.72 3.57 6.62
CA SER A 72 20.44 2.36 7.05
C SER A 72 19.49 1.42 7.83
N ILE A 73 19.39 0.17 7.42
CA ILE A 73 18.66 -0.86 8.17
C ILE A 73 19.59 -1.39 9.25
N LEU A 74 19.30 -1.08 10.53
CA LEU A 74 20.06 -1.54 11.68
C LEU A 74 19.89 -3.04 11.94
N GLY A 75 18.68 -3.54 11.66
CA GLY A 75 18.36 -4.93 11.79
C GLY A 75 17.01 -5.24 11.16
N ALA A 76 16.85 -6.48 10.68
CA ALA A 76 15.60 -6.99 10.18
C ALA A 76 15.48 -8.48 10.50
N MET A 77 14.30 -8.89 10.94
CA MET A 77 13.95 -10.28 11.20
C MET A 77 12.67 -10.64 10.45
N LYS A 78 12.63 -11.83 9.87
CA LYS A 78 11.45 -12.33 9.18
C LYS A 78 11.28 -13.82 9.45
N ILE A 79 10.05 -14.20 9.80
CA ILE A 79 9.62 -15.59 9.95
C ILE A 79 8.46 -15.81 9.01
N THR A 80 8.55 -16.81 8.15
CA THR A 80 7.48 -17.20 7.25
C THR A 80 7.34 -18.71 7.24
N GLY A 81 6.13 -19.20 7.15
CA GLY A 81 5.87 -20.63 7.10
C GLY A 81 4.44 -20.99 6.74
N LYS A 82 4.26 -22.21 6.26
CA LYS A 82 2.94 -22.82 6.04
C LYS A 82 2.89 -24.20 6.67
N THR A 83 1.89 -24.44 7.51
CA THR A 83 1.66 -25.73 8.14
C THR A 83 0.98 -26.69 7.17
N LYS A 84 1.05 -27.99 7.48
CA LYS A 84 0.31 -29.03 6.72
C LYS A 84 -1.21 -28.86 6.82
N SER A 85 -1.71 -28.22 7.87
CA SER A 85 -3.13 -27.90 8.07
C SER A 85 -3.60 -26.68 7.28
N GLY A 86 -2.73 -26.04 6.48
CA GLY A 86 -3.07 -24.90 5.63
C GLY A 86 -2.93 -23.52 6.28
N LEU A 87 -2.42 -23.44 7.54
CA LEU A 87 -2.14 -22.15 8.17
C LEU A 87 -0.82 -21.58 7.64
N SER A 88 -0.88 -20.40 7.02
CA SER A 88 0.28 -19.60 6.63
C SER A 88 0.50 -18.49 7.65
N ILE A 89 1.75 -18.29 8.05
CA ILE A 89 2.16 -17.29 9.04
C ILE A 89 3.30 -16.49 8.46
N GLY A 90 3.23 -15.17 8.55
CA GLY A 90 4.31 -14.25 8.25
C GLY A 90 4.44 -13.22 9.37
N VAL A 91 5.63 -13.05 9.89
CA VAL A 91 5.97 -11.97 10.83
C VAL A 91 7.28 -11.35 10.37
N MET A 92 7.30 -10.05 10.33
CA MET A 92 8.50 -9.28 10.00
C MET A 92 8.61 -8.07 10.91
N GLU A 93 9.83 -7.83 11.36
CA GLU A 93 10.24 -6.67 12.14
C GLU A 93 11.48 -6.08 11.50
N SER A 94 11.58 -4.74 11.43
CA SER A 94 12.76 -4.04 10.92
C SER A 94 12.94 -2.69 11.61
N VAL A 95 14.19 -2.34 11.88
CA VAL A 95 14.55 -1.05 12.46
C VAL A 95 15.51 -0.34 11.52
N THR A 96 15.23 0.93 11.21
CA THR A 96 16.11 1.80 10.43
C THR A 96 16.72 2.88 11.32
N ALA A 97 17.94 3.29 11.00
CA ALA A 97 18.66 4.33 11.71
C ALA A 97 18.01 5.71 11.53
N ARG A 98 18.29 6.61 12.46
CA ARG A 98 18.21 8.03 12.21
C ARG A 98 19.31 8.40 11.22
N GLU A 99 18.96 9.16 10.17
CA GLU A 99 19.91 9.66 9.20
C GLU A 99 20.07 11.18 9.32
N GLU A 100 21.29 11.65 9.07
CA GLU A 100 21.64 13.06 9.09
C GLU A 100 22.26 13.49 7.77
N ALA A 101 21.83 14.62 7.25
CA ALA A 101 22.54 15.33 6.19
C ALA A 101 23.76 16.05 6.76
N ARG A 102 24.80 16.14 5.96
CA ARG A 102 25.97 16.98 6.22
C ARG A 102 25.88 18.22 5.36
N ILE A 103 25.93 19.39 5.98
CA ILE A 103 25.83 20.67 5.29
C ILE A 103 27.13 21.42 5.56
N ASP A 104 27.77 21.92 4.49
CA ASP A 104 29.06 22.61 4.53
C ASP A 104 28.89 24.01 3.93
N LEU A 105 29.32 25.03 4.66
CA LEU A 105 29.46 26.41 4.21
C LEU A 105 30.93 26.85 4.41
N ALA A 106 31.71 26.90 3.36
CA ALA A 106 33.09 27.36 3.35
C ALA A 106 33.99 26.68 4.41
N GLY A 107 33.75 25.41 4.73
CA GLY A 107 34.46 24.61 5.73
C GLY A 107 33.82 24.56 7.11
N GLU A 108 32.81 25.37 7.37
CA GLU A 108 31.96 25.24 8.56
C GLU A 108 30.86 24.17 8.31
N ARG A 109 30.86 23.14 9.16
CA ARG A 109 29.99 21.96 8.99
C ARG A 109 28.92 21.88 10.06
N ARG A 110 27.68 21.72 9.62
CA ARG A 110 26.53 21.35 10.48
C ARG A 110 25.91 20.01 10.06
N ARG A 111 25.20 19.39 10.98
CA ARG A 111 24.41 18.18 10.70
C ARG A 111 22.95 18.46 10.99
N GLU A 112 22.08 17.86 10.18
CA GLU A 112 20.64 18.02 10.31
C GLU A 112 19.96 16.68 10.10
N ALA A 113 19.05 16.32 11.02
CA ALA A 113 18.31 15.06 10.89
C ALA A 113 17.40 15.09 9.67
N VAL A 114 17.50 14.08 8.82
CA VAL A 114 16.73 13.96 7.56
C VAL A 114 15.80 12.76 7.53
N GLU A 115 15.98 11.79 8.42
CA GLU A 115 15.08 10.65 8.62
C GLU A 115 15.12 10.23 10.10
N PRO A 116 13.98 9.93 10.74
CA PRO A 116 13.93 9.48 12.12
C PRO A 116 14.35 8.01 12.25
N LEU A 117 14.83 7.61 13.44
CA LEU A 117 14.87 6.19 13.81
C LEU A 117 13.45 5.64 13.73
N SER A 118 13.28 4.57 13.00
CA SER A 118 11.95 4.02 12.70
C SER A 118 11.92 2.51 12.90
N ASN A 119 10.82 2.05 13.49
CA ASN A 119 10.50 0.65 13.62
C ASN A 119 9.33 0.30 12.69
N TYR A 120 9.44 -0.83 12.00
CA TYR A 120 8.46 -1.34 11.05
C TYR A 120 8.08 -2.76 11.41
N PHE A 121 6.80 -3.02 11.59
CA PHE A 121 6.24 -4.34 11.86
C PHE A 121 5.21 -4.72 10.81
N ALA A 122 5.21 -6.00 10.38
CA ALA A 122 4.14 -6.59 9.58
C ALA A 122 3.85 -8.01 10.06
N GLY A 123 2.59 -8.30 10.33
CA GLY A 123 2.10 -9.62 10.73
C GLY A 123 0.97 -10.08 9.83
N ARG A 124 1.05 -11.30 9.30
CA ARG A 124 0.08 -11.92 8.41
C ARG A 124 -0.28 -13.32 8.89
N LEU A 125 -1.57 -13.60 8.97
CA LEU A 125 -2.11 -14.95 9.16
C LEU A 125 -3.09 -15.24 8.03
N GLN A 126 -3.05 -16.46 7.51
CA GLN A 126 -3.98 -16.92 6.49
C GLN A 126 -4.25 -18.41 6.69
N GLN A 127 -5.50 -18.81 6.66
CA GLN A 127 -5.92 -20.20 6.79
C GLN A 127 -6.67 -20.66 5.54
N ASP A 128 -6.20 -21.75 4.96
CA ASP A 128 -6.87 -22.46 3.88
C ASP A 128 -7.83 -23.50 4.47
N PHE A 129 -9.08 -23.50 4.03
CA PHE A 129 -10.09 -24.48 4.36
C PHE A 129 -10.56 -25.18 3.08
N ASP A 130 -11.12 -26.37 3.24
CA ASP A 130 -11.73 -27.15 2.16
C ASP A 130 -10.81 -27.22 0.91
N GLN A 131 -9.57 -27.71 1.12
CA GLN A 131 -8.56 -27.86 0.07
C GLN A 131 -8.26 -26.54 -0.69
N GLY A 132 -8.38 -25.40 -0.01
CA GLY A 132 -8.17 -24.08 -0.57
C GLY A 132 -9.37 -23.54 -1.38
N ASN A 133 -10.56 -24.11 -1.21
CA ASN A 133 -11.79 -23.51 -1.74
C ASN A 133 -12.18 -22.28 -0.96
N THR A 134 -11.89 -22.25 0.35
CA THR A 134 -12.07 -21.05 1.19
C THR A 134 -10.72 -20.67 1.79
N VAL A 135 -10.37 -19.44 1.66
CA VAL A 135 -9.17 -18.84 2.24
C VAL A 135 -9.59 -17.62 3.05
N LEU A 136 -9.25 -17.59 4.33
CA LEU A 136 -9.49 -16.47 5.22
C LEU A 136 -8.15 -15.98 5.73
N GLY A 137 -7.92 -14.68 5.68
CA GLY A 137 -6.69 -14.06 6.12
C GLY A 137 -6.89 -12.77 6.90
N GLY A 138 -5.82 -12.33 7.56
CA GLY A 138 -5.75 -11.05 8.22
C GLY A 138 -4.32 -10.56 8.28
N MET A 139 -4.13 -9.26 8.17
CA MET A 139 -2.85 -8.59 8.24
C MET A 139 -2.92 -7.38 9.15
N ILE A 140 -1.84 -7.15 9.87
CA ILE A 140 -1.62 -5.93 10.64
C ILE A 140 -0.24 -5.38 10.32
N THR A 141 -0.11 -4.06 10.30
CA THR A 141 1.15 -3.36 10.14
C THR A 141 1.27 -2.22 11.15
N ALA A 142 2.49 -1.91 11.54
CA ALA A 142 2.79 -0.80 12.43
C ALA A 142 4.09 -0.12 12.02
N VAL A 143 4.10 1.19 12.09
CA VAL A 143 5.30 2.02 11.99
C VAL A 143 5.34 2.96 13.18
N ASN A 144 6.47 3.01 13.86
CA ASN A 144 6.71 3.95 14.95
C ASN A 144 8.03 4.70 14.67
N ARG A 145 8.00 6.02 14.80
CA ARG A 145 9.14 6.91 14.51
C ARG A 145 9.49 7.77 15.71
N ASP A 146 10.77 7.94 15.95
CA ASP A 146 11.30 8.92 16.90
C ASP A 146 11.39 10.30 16.22
N VAL A 147 10.26 11.00 16.17
CA VAL A 147 10.14 12.34 15.58
C VAL A 147 10.42 13.38 16.66
N SER A 148 11.69 13.51 17.07
CA SER A 148 12.12 14.43 18.12
C SER A 148 12.64 15.78 17.59
N ASN A 149 12.90 15.90 16.28
CA ASN A 149 13.39 17.12 15.64
C ASN A 149 12.27 17.83 14.90
N GLU A 150 12.17 19.14 15.02
CA GLU A 150 11.10 19.97 14.43
C GLU A 150 11.04 19.86 12.90
N ASN A 151 12.19 19.77 12.23
CA ASN A 151 12.27 19.56 10.79
C ASN A 151 11.65 18.24 10.29
N LEU A 152 11.38 17.29 11.20
CA LEU A 152 10.74 16.01 10.90
C LEU A 152 9.25 15.97 11.31
N TYR A 153 8.67 17.04 11.85
CA TYR A 153 7.29 17.09 12.32
C TYR A 153 6.25 16.89 11.20
N PHE A 154 6.65 17.01 9.94
CA PHE A 154 5.81 16.67 8.81
C PHE A 154 5.61 15.16 8.61
N LEU A 155 6.38 14.31 9.35
CA LEU A 155 6.25 12.85 9.32
C LEU A 155 5.33 12.35 10.43
N PRO A 156 4.45 11.38 10.15
CA PRO A 156 3.68 10.72 11.19
C PRO A 156 4.60 10.03 12.20
N ARG A 157 4.30 10.22 13.49
CA ARG A 157 5.02 9.54 14.58
C ARG A 157 4.61 8.07 14.68
N ALA A 158 3.35 7.76 14.45
CA ALA A 158 2.86 6.39 14.45
C ALA A 158 1.82 6.20 13.34
N ALA A 159 1.91 5.05 12.67
CA ALA A 159 0.94 4.62 11.67
C ALA A 159 0.64 3.13 11.87
N TYR A 160 -0.61 2.82 12.03
CA TYR A 160 -1.11 1.45 12.17
C TYR A 160 -2.11 1.18 11.06
N SER A 161 -1.98 0.02 10.42
CA SER A 161 -2.99 -0.41 9.49
C SER A 161 -3.24 -1.91 9.59
N GLY A 162 -4.35 -2.36 9.04
CA GLY A 162 -4.68 -3.75 9.01
C GLY A 162 -5.85 -4.04 8.09
N GLY A 163 -6.13 -5.32 7.91
CA GLY A 163 -7.24 -5.75 7.09
C GLY A 163 -7.54 -7.23 7.25
N LEU A 164 -8.72 -7.61 6.79
CA LEU A 164 -9.18 -8.98 6.66
C LEU A 164 -9.47 -9.27 5.20
N ASP A 165 -9.19 -10.48 4.76
CA ASP A 165 -9.47 -10.93 3.39
C ASP A 165 -10.10 -12.33 3.39
N LEU A 166 -11.02 -12.54 2.47
CA LEU A 166 -11.74 -13.79 2.25
C LEU A 166 -11.80 -14.07 0.74
N VAL A 167 -11.47 -15.30 0.37
CA VAL A 167 -11.77 -15.85 -0.94
C VAL A 167 -12.57 -17.14 -0.74
N HIS A 168 -13.71 -17.26 -1.40
CA HIS A 168 -14.48 -18.49 -1.39
C HIS A 168 -14.85 -18.90 -2.82
N ASN A 169 -14.56 -20.15 -3.15
CA ASN A 169 -14.83 -20.76 -4.46
C ASN A 169 -15.84 -21.88 -4.30
N TRP A 170 -16.77 -22.00 -5.25
CA TRP A 170 -17.77 -23.10 -5.28
C TRP A 170 -18.00 -23.64 -6.69
N LYS A 171 -18.73 -24.75 -6.80
CA LYS A 171 -18.97 -25.48 -8.04
C LYS A 171 -17.67 -25.73 -8.81
N GLU A 172 -16.76 -26.51 -8.20
CA GLU A 172 -15.46 -26.87 -8.78
C GLU A 172 -14.62 -25.62 -9.14
N ARG A 173 -14.67 -24.58 -8.28
CA ARG A 173 -14.01 -23.28 -8.46
C ARG A 173 -14.47 -22.49 -9.68
N LYS A 174 -15.65 -22.82 -10.23
CA LYS A 174 -16.23 -22.10 -11.35
C LYS A 174 -16.70 -20.71 -10.96
N TYR A 175 -17.23 -20.55 -9.77
CA TYR A 175 -17.63 -19.28 -9.19
C TYR A 175 -16.77 -18.93 -8.00
N TYR A 176 -16.61 -17.65 -7.74
CA TYR A 176 -15.89 -17.17 -6.57
C TYR A 176 -16.44 -15.83 -6.09
N ILE A 177 -16.27 -15.61 -4.81
CA ILE A 177 -16.35 -14.31 -4.15
C ILE A 177 -14.99 -14.02 -3.52
N SER A 178 -14.55 -12.79 -3.66
CA SER A 178 -13.38 -12.26 -2.96
C SER A 178 -13.79 -10.98 -2.25
N ALA A 179 -13.41 -10.85 -1.00
CA ALA A 179 -13.71 -9.68 -0.20
C ALA A 179 -12.49 -9.33 0.66
N ASN A 180 -12.21 -8.04 0.78
CA ASN A 180 -11.29 -7.55 1.78
C ASN A 180 -11.83 -6.28 2.44
N THR A 181 -11.37 -6.04 3.65
CA THR A 181 -11.57 -4.79 4.39
C THR A 181 -10.23 -4.31 4.91
N ILE A 182 -10.03 -3.01 4.90
CA ILE A 182 -8.83 -2.38 5.43
C ILE A 182 -9.20 -1.23 6.34
N PHE A 183 -8.34 -0.94 7.29
CA PHE A 183 -8.41 0.22 8.16
C PHE A 183 -7.01 0.79 8.39
N SER A 184 -6.95 2.07 8.72
CA SER A 184 -5.71 2.74 9.10
C SER A 184 -5.96 3.80 10.18
N GLN A 185 -4.94 4.02 10.99
CA GLN A 185 -4.86 5.06 11.98
C GLN A 185 -3.45 5.64 11.95
N VAL A 186 -3.35 6.93 11.66
CA VAL A 186 -2.09 7.66 11.64
C VAL A 186 -2.14 8.77 12.68
N SER A 187 -1.04 8.99 13.40
CA SER A 187 -0.90 10.06 14.40
C SER A 187 0.47 10.73 14.32
N GLY A 188 0.49 12.02 14.62
CA GLY A 188 1.71 12.83 14.55
C GLY A 188 1.45 14.27 15.00
N GLU A 189 2.41 15.13 14.72
CA GLU A 189 2.23 16.57 14.92
C GLU A 189 1.21 17.12 13.90
N ARG A 190 0.73 18.33 14.13
CA ARG A 190 -0.28 18.97 13.26
C ARG A 190 0.19 19.08 11.82
N GLU A 191 1.47 19.37 11.63
CA GLU A 191 2.14 19.47 10.33
C GLU A 191 2.03 18.16 9.54
N ALA A 192 2.27 17.02 10.20
CA ALA A 192 2.14 15.71 9.56
C ALA A 192 0.71 15.44 9.09
N ILE A 193 -0.27 15.69 9.94
CA ILE A 193 -1.67 15.42 9.62
C ILE A 193 -2.21 16.42 8.59
N GLN A 194 -1.77 17.68 8.63
CA GLN A 194 -2.10 18.66 7.61
C GLN A 194 -1.50 18.28 6.25
N ALA A 195 -0.23 17.85 6.22
CA ALA A 195 0.42 17.35 4.98
C ALA A 195 -0.35 16.16 4.38
N LEU A 196 -0.82 15.22 5.20
CA LEU A 196 -1.65 14.11 4.74
C LEU A 196 -3.00 14.58 4.17
N GLN A 197 -3.69 15.51 4.81
CA GLN A 197 -4.98 16.05 4.33
C GLN A 197 -4.82 16.77 2.99
N THR A 198 -3.71 17.49 2.79
CA THR A 198 -3.46 18.28 1.57
C THR A 198 -2.77 17.49 0.46
N ALA A 199 -2.29 16.27 0.75
CA ALA A 199 -1.60 15.42 -0.23
C ALA A 199 -2.47 15.11 -1.46
N PRO A 200 -1.87 14.94 -2.65
CA PRO A 200 -2.60 14.65 -3.89
C PRO A 200 -3.52 13.41 -3.82
N ALA A 201 -3.17 12.43 -2.98
CA ALA A 201 -3.98 11.23 -2.77
C ALA A 201 -5.34 11.51 -2.12
N ARG A 202 -5.50 12.63 -1.38
CA ARG A 202 -6.71 12.99 -0.60
C ARG A 202 -7.29 14.33 -1.00
N TYR A 203 -6.46 15.34 -1.05
CA TYR A 203 -6.75 16.70 -1.50
C TYR A 203 -8.04 17.25 -0.86
N PHE A 204 -8.08 17.36 0.49
CA PHE A 204 -9.25 17.83 1.26
C PHE A 204 -9.68 19.25 0.88
N GLN A 205 -8.77 20.08 0.39
CA GLN A 205 -9.03 21.45 -0.03
C GLN A 205 -9.57 21.57 -1.47
N ARG A 206 -9.89 20.46 -2.16
CA ARG A 206 -10.40 20.52 -3.53
C ARG A 206 -11.79 21.18 -3.59
N PRO A 207 -12.05 22.03 -4.60
CA PRO A 207 -13.37 22.58 -4.83
C PRO A 207 -14.42 21.49 -5.09
N GLY A 208 -15.64 21.66 -4.55
CA GLY A 208 -16.74 20.74 -4.74
C GLY A 208 -16.69 19.48 -3.85
N ALA A 209 -15.78 19.41 -2.89
CA ALA A 209 -15.73 18.34 -1.90
C ALA A 209 -16.40 18.76 -0.57
N ASP A 210 -17.68 19.11 -0.62
CA ASP A 210 -18.43 19.65 0.53
C ASP A 210 -18.52 18.68 1.73
N HIS A 211 -18.25 17.38 1.51
CA HIS A 211 -18.18 16.36 2.53
C HIS A 211 -16.81 16.32 3.26
N LEU A 212 -15.83 17.12 2.83
CA LEU A 212 -14.49 17.20 3.42
C LEU A 212 -14.26 18.57 4.04
N THR A 213 -13.55 18.56 5.16
CA THR A 213 -13.10 19.79 5.80
C THR A 213 -11.61 19.63 6.13
N LEU A 214 -10.81 20.56 5.63
CA LEU A 214 -9.41 20.69 6.02
C LEU A 214 -9.36 21.23 7.45
N ASP A 215 -8.81 20.46 8.37
CA ASP A 215 -8.66 20.82 9.77
C ASP A 215 -7.19 20.77 10.17
N SER A 216 -6.57 21.94 10.27
CA SER A 216 -5.16 22.10 10.62
C SER A 216 -4.85 21.85 12.11
N SER A 217 -5.87 21.64 12.95
CA SER A 217 -5.69 21.33 14.35
C SER A 217 -5.56 19.84 14.66
N ARG A 218 -5.84 18.98 13.69
CA ARG A 218 -5.80 17.53 13.85
C ARG A 218 -4.38 17.02 14.11
N THR A 219 -4.29 16.03 15.00
CA THR A 219 -3.07 15.25 15.30
C THR A 219 -3.23 13.78 14.96
N SER A 220 -4.34 13.40 14.33
CA SER A 220 -4.59 12.04 13.86
C SER A 220 -5.52 12.02 12.65
N LEU A 221 -5.38 10.96 11.84
CA LEU A 221 -6.24 10.68 10.70
C LEU A 221 -6.55 9.19 10.67
N SER A 222 -7.82 8.83 10.54
CA SER A 222 -8.27 7.44 10.46
C SER A 222 -9.08 7.22 9.20
N GLY A 223 -8.99 6.02 8.67
CA GLY A 223 -9.77 5.65 7.51
C GLY A 223 -10.00 4.15 7.39
N TYR A 224 -10.88 3.81 6.48
CA TYR A 224 -11.24 2.44 6.14
C TYR A 224 -11.52 2.32 4.65
N GLY A 225 -11.48 1.09 4.17
CA GLY A 225 -11.78 0.78 2.79
C GLY A 225 -11.98 -0.71 2.60
N GLY A 226 -12.11 -1.12 1.36
CA GLY A 226 -12.23 -2.53 1.01
C GLY A 226 -12.61 -2.74 -0.44
N THR A 227 -12.68 -4.01 -0.81
CA THR A 227 -13.12 -4.46 -2.12
C THR A 227 -14.00 -5.70 -1.96
N LEU A 228 -15.08 -5.76 -2.71
CA LEU A 228 -15.91 -6.94 -2.86
C LEU A 228 -15.98 -7.29 -4.35
N THR A 229 -15.63 -8.52 -4.69
CA THR A 229 -15.63 -9.03 -6.07
C THR A 229 -16.43 -10.32 -6.16
N LEU A 230 -17.25 -10.43 -7.17
CA LEU A 230 -17.97 -11.66 -7.55
C LEU A 230 -17.57 -12.04 -8.97
N GLY A 231 -17.24 -13.31 -9.20
CA GLY A 231 -16.81 -13.72 -10.52
C GLY A 231 -17.12 -15.16 -10.90
N ARG A 232 -17.01 -15.43 -12.20
CA ARG A 232 -17.15 -16.75 -12.81
C ARG A 232 -16.00 -17.03 -13.76
N ARG A 233 -15.43 -18.22 -13.66
CA ARG A 233 -14.38 -18.73 -14.55
C ARG A 233 -14.97 -19.68 -15.60
N GLY A 234 -14.22 -19.96 -16.65
CA GLY A 234 -14.60 -20.86 -17.75
C GLY A 234 -14.64 -20.16 -19.10
N ASN A 235 -15.34 -20.71 -20.08
CA ASN A 235 -15.45 -20.12 -21.44
C ASN A 235 -16.24 -18.81 -21.44
N PHE A 236 -17.33 -18.77 -20.68
CA PHE A 236 -18.00 -17.52 -20.33
C PHE A 236 -17.49 -17.10 -18.95
N LYS A 237 -16.87 -15.94 -18.87
CA LYS A 237 -16.31 -15.33 -17.69
C LYS A 237 -17.04 -14.04 -17.37
N TYR A 238 -17.26 -13.77 -16.13
CA TYR A 238 -17.60 -12.42 -15.67
C TYR A 238 -16.91 -12.14 -14.35
N GLN A 239 -16.69 -10.87 -14.09
CA GLN A 239 -16.18 -10.36 -12.84
C GLN A 239 -16.80 -8.99 -12.61
N SER A 240 -17.40 -8.79 -11.46
CA SER A 240 -17.95 -7.50 -11.06
C SER A 240 -17.49 -7.21 -9.64
N GLY A 241 -17.12 -5.98 -9.38
CA GLY A 241 -16.59 -5.59 -8.07
C GLY A 241 -16.86 -4.14 -7.74
N VAL A 242 -16.83 -3.86 -6.45
CA VAL A 242 -16.87 -2.53 -5.89
C VAL A 242 -15.68 -2.36 -4.95
N THR A 243 -14.96 -1.26 -5.10
CA THR A 243 -13.89 -0.81 -4.19
C THR A 243 -14.32 0.51 -3.57
N TRP A 244 -14.15 0.64 -2.27
CA TRP A 244 -14.40 1.89 -1.57
C TRP A 244 -13.21 2.28 -0.69
N ARG A 245 -12.94 3.55 -0.58
CA ARG A 245 -11.88 4.14 0.23
C ARG A 245 -12.39 5.41 0.88
N SER A 246 -12.41 5.43 2.21
CA SER A 246 -12.77 6.64 2.94
C SER A 246 -11.73 7.75 2.75
N PRO A 247 -12.08 9.02 2.94
CA PRO A 247 -11.14 10.14 2.75
C PRO A 247 -9.88 10.05 3.61
N GLY A 248 -10.01 9.55 4.83
CA GLY A 248 -8.92 9.48 5.80
C GLY A 248 -8.02 8.24 5.73
N ILE A 249 -8.27 7.31 4.79
CA ILE A 249 -7.42 6.11 4.68
C ILE A 249 -5.99 6.48 4.30
N GLU A 250 -4.99 5.93 5.02
CA GLU A 250 -3.56 6.12 4.77
C GLU A 250 -2.79 4.82 4.96
N LEU A 251 -2.04 4.40 3.94
CA LEU A 251 -1.24 3.19 3.97
C LEU A 251 0.25 3.43 3.70
N ASN A 252 0.63 4.64 3.22
CA ASN A 252 1.96 4.90 2.64
C ASN A 252 3.13 4.93 3.63
N ASP A 253 2.87 4.74 4.92
CA ASP A 253 3.95 4.59 5.91
C ASP A 253 4.71 3.27 5.76
N ILE A 254 4.00 2.16 5.47
CA ILE A 254 4.58 0.83 5.23
C ILE A 254 3.93 0.11 4.05
N GLY A 255 2.76 0.55 3.61
CA GLY A 255 2.03 0.05 2.46
C GLY A 255 2.16 0.95 1.23
N PHE A 256 1.22 0.80 0.32
CA PHE A 256 1.10 1.62 -0.87
C PHE A 256 -0.37 1.95 -1.16
N LEU A 257 -0.70 3.22 -1.30
CA LEU A 257 -2.02 3.72 -1.64
C LEU A 257 -1.89 4.95 -2.56
N ARG A 258 -2.51 4.91 -3.72
CA ARG A 258 -2.47 6.02 -4.68
C ARG A 258 -3.57 7.04 -4.47
N LYS A 259 -4.76 6.60 -4.05
CA LYS A 259 -5.94 7.48 -3.99
C LYS A 259 -6.86 7.06 -2.84
N ALA A 260 -7.37 8.02 -2.12
CA ALA A 260 -8.43 7.90 -1.13
C ALA A 260 -9.70 8.61 -1.62
N ASP A 261 -10.77 8.58 -0.83
CA ASP A 261 -12.04 9.24 -1.09
C ASP A 261 -12.63 8.87 -2.47
N GLU A 262 -12.89 7.56 -2.62
CA GLU A 262 -13.39 7.05 -3.90
C GLU A 262 -14.27 5.83 -3.68
N ILE A 263 -15.33 5.71 -4.46
CA ILE A 263 -16.08 4.49 -4.67
C ILE A 263 -16.01 4.16 -6.15
N ASN A 264 -15.48 2.99 -6.48
CA ASN A 264 -15.28 2.54 -7.85
C ASN A 264 -16.00 1.21 -8.05
N HIS A 265 -16.97 1.16 -8.97
CA HIS A 265 -17.60 -0.05 -9.45
C HIS A 265 -17.06 -0.39 -10.83
N TRP A 266 -16.81 -1.67 -11.06
CA TRP A 266 -16.36 -2.17 -12.35
C TRP A 266 -16.97 -3.52 -12.64
N THR A 267 -17.26 -3.77 -13.94
CA THR A 267 -17.73 -5.05 -14.45
C THR A 267 -16.97 -5.41 -15.72
N TRP A 268 -16.55 -6.66 -15.80
CA TRP A 268 -15.95 -7.24 -16.99
C TRP A 268 -16.66 -8.53 -17.36
N VAL A 269 -16.98 -8.69 -18.65
CA VAL A 269 -17.59 -9.89 -19.22
C VAL A 269 -16.72 -10.35 -20.38
N GLY A 270 -16.42 -11.65 -20.44
CA GLY A 270 -15.66 -12.25 -21.50
C GLY A 270 -16.23 -13.57 -21.95
N PHE A 271 -16.21 -13.80 -23.24
CA PHE A 271 -16.59 -15.09 -23.85
C PHE A 271 -15.48 -15.55 -24.78
N ARG A 272 -15.02 -16.79 -24.63
CA ARG A 272 -13.97 -17.37 -25.45
C ARG A 272 -14.40 -18.72 -26.02
N VAL A 273 -14.28 -18.86 -27.33
CA VAL A 273 -14.36 -20.13 -28.04
C VAL A 273 -12.96 -20.54 -28.45
N SER A 274 -12.44 -21.61 -27.82
CA SER A 274 -11.06 -22.09 -28.06
C SER A 274 -10.97 -23.17 -29.16
N LYS A 275 -12.11 -23.63 -29.66
CA LYS A 275 -12.17 -24.59 -30.79
C LYS A 275 -12.24 -23.80 -32.09
N PRO A 276 -11.64 -24.31 -33.20
CA PRO A 276 -11.79 -23.69 -34.51
C PRO A 276 -13.25 -23.55 -34.93
N VAL A 277 -13.61 -22.36 -35.40
CA VAL A 277 -14.95 -22.04 -35.94
C VAL A 277 -14.80 -21.36 -37.29
N GLY A 278 -15.15 -22.05 -38.37
CA GLY A 278 -14.94 -21.57 -39.73
C GLY A 278 -13.45 -21.31 -40.01
N ILE A 279 -13.08 -20.09 -40.38
CA ILE A 279 -11.72 -19.67 -40.69
C ILE A 279 -10.92 -19.24 -39.43
N PHE A 280 -11.58 -19.18 -38.27
CA PHE A 280 -10.95 -18.71 -37.02
C PHE A 280 -10.45 -19.86 -36.16
N HIS A 281 -9.23 -19.82 -35.68
CA HIS A 281 -8.68 -20.77 -34.71
C HIS A 281 -9.29 -20.60 -33.31
N SER A 282 -9.62 -19.38 -32.95
CA SER A 282 -10.32 -19.04 -31.70
C SER A 282 -11.03 -17.70 -31.85
N LEU A 283 -12.08 -17.52 -31.06
CA LEU A 283 -12.80 -16.24 -30.95
C LEU A 283 -12.85 -15.81 -29.50
N ALA A 284 -12.64 -14.51 -29.26
CA ALA A 284 -12.80 -13.92 -27.94
C ALA A 284 -13.54 -12.58 -28.05
N PHE A 285 -14.52 -12.40 -27.16
CA PHE A 285 -15.28 -11.16 -27.00
C PHE A 285 -15.14 -10.69 -25.56
N ASN A 286 -14.89 -9.42 -25.37
CA ASN A 286 -14.80 -8.80 -24.05
C ASN A 286 -15.58 -7.49 -24.05
N ALA A 287 -16.26 -7.23 -22.93
CA ALA A 287 -16.91 -5.96 -22.64
C ALA A 287 -16.60 -5.58 -21.18
N ASN A 288 -16.46 -4.30 -20.91
CA ASN A 288 -16.22 -3.80 -19.58
C ASN A 288 -16.86 -2.43 -19.40
N GLU A 289 -17.22 -2.14 -18.17
CA GLU A 289 -17.65 -0.83 -17.70
C GLU A 289 -16.96 -0.49 -16.39
N GLN A 290 -16.86 0.80 -16.11
CA GLN A 290 -16.32 1.32 -14.86
C GLN A 290 -17.01 2.63 -14.52
N PHE A 291 -17.40 2.78 -13.24
CA PHE A 291 -17.94 3.99 -12.65
C PHE A 291 -17.08 4.37 -11.45
N VAL A 292 -16.77 5.67 -11.34
CA VAL A 292 -15.97 6.23 -10.24
C VAL A 292 -16.73 7.37 -9.61
#